data_0beb6b5319625eaa556394631fa75862
#
_entry.id   0beb6b5319625eaa556394631fa75862
#
_cell.length_a   1.000
_cell.length_b   1.000
_cell.length_c   1.000
_cell.angle_alpha   90.00
_cell.angle_beta   90.00
_cell.angle_gamma   90.00
#
_symmetry.space_group_name_H-M   'P 1'
#
loop_
_entity.id
_entity.type
_entity.pdbx_description
1 polymer ?
#
loop_
_entity_poly.entity_id
_entity_poly.type
_entity_poly.pdbx_seq_one_letter_code
_entity_poly.pdbx_strand_id
1 'polypeptide(L)'
;MSNKTENCKCSCGGFAEPKNTCGVPESSAFENEVQTYGKKVIRIHPSDSVAVALSPLKKGEEVTVEASGNANEVKVTLKEEISAGHKFALKDIKSGEPIIKYGYPIGAAKTDILKGSHVHVHNTRTLLSEEATYSYDEKGAKEAFESWKKDTAYFSEHIPSINVYKRADGRIGVRNEVWIVPTVGCVNKISENLAMWANGKFCGGEVGPKEDGGLEGFFVWSHPYGCSQMSEDHATTRKILADLVHHPNAGAVLVVSLGCENITSEQFLEELGGFDPERVKFLKAQDFADEISEGRKLLTELASYAGKFKREQVPMNELVLGMKCGGSDGLSGITANALVGRVCDALTAMGGSVMLTEVPEMFGAEQMLMNRCVNRDLFNQTVDLINGFKDYFTKHGQVVYENPSPGNKAGGITTLEDKSLGCVQKGGKAPVCGVLKYGDRITKKGLNLLEGPGNDIVSTTDMTAAGAHIILFTTGRGTPLGAPVPTIKIATNHPLAEKKSGWIDFDASQMLDRDVDGVRDDLIKLICDVASGKKSARNEINGYREIAIFKNGVTL
;
A
#
# COMPACT_ATOMS: atom_id res chain seq x y z
N MET A 1 -54.13 -46.05 -39.18
CA MET A 1 -55.32 -45.15 -39.35
C MET A 1 -55.31 -44.12 -38.27
N SER A 2 -55.26 -42.91 -38.71
CA SER A 2 -55.54 -41.57 -38.20
C SER A 2 -54.97 -41.09 -36.88
N ASN A 3 -54.10 -40.16 -37.11
CA ASN A 3 -53.60 -39.08 -36.20
C ASN A 3 -54.73 -38.34 -35.48
N LYS A 4 -54.53 -37.96 -34.27
CA LYS A 4 -54.92 -36.67 -33.68
C LYS A 4 -53.86 -36.11 -32.80
N THR A 5 -53.19 -35.12 -33.32
CA THR A 5 -52.34 -34.16 -32.60
C THR A 5 -53.26 -33.15 -31.91
N GLU A 6 -53.23 -33.08 -30.58
CA GLU A 6 -53.77 -31.96 -29.82
C GLU A 6 -52.71 -30.90 -29.57
N ASN A 7 -52.94 -29.72 -30.17
CA ASN A 7 -52.14 -28.52 -29.94
C ASN A 7 -52.49 -27.89 -28.59
N CYS A 8 -51.57 -27.93 -27.65
CA CYS A 8 -51.59 -27.02 -26.49
C CYS A 8 -50.99 -25.68 -26.89
N LYS A 9 -51.84 -24.66 -27.04
CA LYS A 9 -51.44 -23.26 -27.14
C LYS A 9 -51.12 -22.73 -25.75
N CYS A 10 -49.85 -22.61 -25.42
CA CYS A 10 -49.39 -21.73 -24.32
C CYS A 10 -49.37 -20.29 -24.85
N SER A 11 -50.25 -19.44 -24.32
CA SER A 11 -50.21 -17.99 -24.52
C SER A 11 -49.06 -17.40 -23.73
N CYS A 12 -47.91 -17.14 -24.36
CA CYS A 12 -46.89 -16.31 -23.81
C CYS A 12 -47.34 -14.84 -23.89
N GLY A 13 -47.69 -14.27 -22.74
CA GLY A 13 -47.89 -12.84 -22.58
C GLY A 13 -46.62 -12.07 -22.96
N GLY A 14 -46.79 -11.08 -23.84
CA GLY A 14 -45.66 -10.25 -24.30
C GLY A 14 -44.99 -9.52 -23.16
N PHE A 15 -43.72 -9.78 -23.03
CA PHE A 15 -42.84 -8.92 -22.25
C PHE A 15 -42.60 -7.65 -23.06
N ALA A 16 -43.10 -6.52 -22.56
CA ALA A 16 -42.73 -5.20 -23.06
C ALA A 16 -41.22 -5.01 -22.84
N GLU A 17 -40.51 -4.67 -23.89
CA GLU A 17 -39.12 -4.23 -23.79
C GLU A 17 -39.03 -3.05 -22.81
N PRO A 18 -38.13 -3.08 -21.80
CA PRO A 18 -37.88 -1.90 -21.00
C PRO A 18 -37.21 -0.86 -21.90
N LYS A 19 -37.88 0.26 -22.12
CA LYS A 19 -37.25 1.45 -22.71
C LYS A 19 -36.13 1.88 -21.76
N ASN A 20 -34.89 1.45 -22.04
CA ASN A 20 -33.66 1.96 -21.42
C ASN A 20 -33.45 3.41 -21.89
N THR A 21 -34.12 4.35 -21.23
CA THR A 21 -33.64 5.71 -21.12
C THR A 21 -33.01 5.87 -19.72
N CYS A 22 -31.88 5.18 -19.45
CA CYS A 22 -30.94 5.69 -18.51
C CYS A 22 -30.32 6.93 -19.14
N GLY A 23 -30.95 8.08 -18.95
CA GLY A 23 -30.28 9.35 -19.05
C GLY A 23 -29.15 9.30 -18.04
N VAL A 24 -27.90 9.17 -18.51
CA VAL A 24 -26.72 9.54 -17.73
C VAL A 24 -27.02 10.98 -17.33
N PRO A 25 -27.09 11.34 -16.04
CA PRO A 25 -27.18 12.73 -15.67
C PRO A 25 -25.96 13.39 -16.31
N GLU A 26 -26.17 14.36 -17.21
CA GLU A 26 -25.14 15.29 -17.59
C GLU A 26 -24.50 15.72 -16.27
N SER A 27 -23.19 15.56 -16.15
CA SER A 27 -22.42 16.03 -15.02
C SER A 27 -22.83 17.48 -14.80
N SER A 28 -23.73 17.71 -13.84
CA SER A 28 -23.88 19.02 -13.25
C SER A 28 -22.47 19.38 -12.81
N ALA A 29 -21.88 20.36 -13.49
CA ALA A 29 -20.67 21.02 -13.06
C ALA A 29 -20.97 21.52 -11.65
N PHE A 30 -20.63 20.71 -10.64
CA PHE A 30 -20.42 21.23 -9.30
C PHE A 30 -19.26 22.21 -9.49
N GLU A 31 -19.54 23.50 -9.43
CA GLU A 31 -18.57 24.51 -9.10
C GLU A 31 -18.03 24.10 -7.73
N ASN A 32 -17.01 23.22 -7.74
CA ASN A 32 -16.22 22.93 -6.56
C ASN A 32 -15.61 24.28 -6.20
N GLU A 33 -15.91 24.81 -5.02
CA GLU A 33 -15.10 25.85 -4.42
C GLU A 33 -13.66 25.35 -4.50
N VAL A 34 -12.86 26.00 -5.35
CA VAL A 34 -11.45 25.66 -5.54
C VAL A 34 -10.78 25.99 -4.22
N GLN A 35 -10.45 24.97 -3.45
CA GLN A 35 -9.69 25.19 -2.22
C GLN A 35 -8.40 25.90 -2.61
N THR A 36 -8.24 27.13 -2.13
CA THR A 36 -7.03 27.92 -2.30
C THR A 36 -6.11 27.61 -1.11
N TYR A 37 -5.06 26.82 -1.34
CA TYR A 37 -3.93 26.75 -0.43
C TYR A 37 -3.29 28.15 -0.30
N GLY A 38 -2.64 28.44 0.81
CA GLY A 38 -1.95 29.73 1.02
C GLY A 38 -0.92 30.02 -0.08
N LYS A 39 -0.49 28.98 -0.82
CA LYS A 39 0.38 29.04 -2.00
C LYS A 39 -0.32 28.43 -3.20
N LYS A 40 -0.19 29.06 -4.37
CA LYS A 40 -0.73 28.53 -5.64
C LYS A 40 0.19 27.51 -6.31
N VAL A 41 1.49 27.60 -6.05
CA VAL A 41 2.53 26.82 -6.71
C VAL A 41 3.64 26.44 -5.73
N ILE A 42 4.35 25.35 -6.02
CA ILE A 42 5.47 24.90 -5.20
C ILE A 42 6.65 24.43 -6.06
N ARG A 43 7.88 24.84 -5.69
CA ARG A 43 9.14 24.25 -6.11
C ARG A 43 9.63 23.35 -4.97
N ILE A 44 9.92 22.09 -5.26
CA ILE A 44 10.22 21.08 -4.22
C ILE A 44 11.68 21.16 -3.82
N HIS A 45 12.58 21.24 -4.80
CA HIS A 45 14.03 21.30 -4.57
C HIS A 45 14.64 22.53 -5.25
N PRO A 46 15.68 23.16 -4.68
CA PRO A 46 16.29 24.36 -5.26
C PRO A 46 16.75 24.23 -6.71
N SER A 47 17.21 23.03 -7.12
CA SER A 47 17.67 22.76 -8.49
C SER A 47 16.55 22.43 -9.48
N ASP A 48 15.29 22.37 -9.05
CA ASP A 48 14.18 22.00 -9.93
C ASP A 48 14.02 22.99 -11.08
N SER A 49 13.87 22.46 -12.29
CA SER A 49 13.57 23.23 -13.51
C SER A 49 12.07 23.42 -13.73
N VAL A 50 11.25 22.82 -12.89
CA VAL A 50 9.78 22.91 -12.91
C VAL A 50 9.22 23.26 -11.54
N ALA A 51 8.02 23.85 -11.52
CA ALA A 51 7.18 23.96 -10.33
C ALA A 51 5.84 23.24 -10.56
N VAL A 52 5.17 22.87 -9.48
CA VAL A 52 3.88 22.16 -9.49
C VAL A 52 2.78 23.14 -9.09
N ALA A 53 1.67 23.13 -9.83
CA ALA A 53 0.46 23.86 -9.52
C ALA A 53 -0.30 23.15 -8.39
N LEU A 54 -0.59 23.84 -7.30
CA LEU A 54 -1.39 23.34 -6.18
C LEU A 54 -2.89 23.54 -6.40
N SER A 55 -3.26 24.47 -7.28
CA SER A 55 -4.61 24.75 -7.76
C SER A 55 -4.60 25.00 -9.27
N PRO A 56 -5.74 24.90 -9.97
CA PRO A 56 -5.79 25.22 -11.40
C PRO A 56 -5.34 26.66 -11.68
N LEU A 57 -4.48 26.86 -12.68
CA LEU A 57 -3.92 28.12 -13.08
C LEU A 57 -4.30 28.45 -14.52
N LYS A 58 -4.52 29.75 -14.82
CA LYS A 58 -4.98 30.17 -16.14
C LYS A 58 -3.81 30.60 -17.04
N LYS A 59 -3.99 30.45 -18.34
CA LYS A 59 -3.08 31.00 -19.34
C LYS A 59 -2.97 32.53 -19.14
N GLY A 60 -1.74 33.04 -19.19
CA GLY A 60 -1.43 34.47 -18.99
C GLY A 60 -1.37 34.90 -17.52
N GLU A 61 -1.69 34.00 -16.57
CA GLU A 61 -1.53 34.29 -15.15
C GLU A 61 -0.05 34.40 -14.79
N GLU A 62 0.30 35.44 -14.02
CA GLU A 62 1.63 35.56 -13.42
C GLU A 62 1.61 34.92 -12.04
N VAL A 63 2.50 33.98 -11.83
CA VAL A 63 2.68 33.28 -10.55
C VAL A 63 4.08 33.54 -9.99
N THR A 64 4.15 33.70 -8.68
CA THR A 64 5.42 33.82 -7.96
C THR A 64 5.76 32.47 -7.33
N VAL A 65 6.90 31.90 -7.73
CA VAL A 65 7.48 30.70 -7.13
C VAL A 65 8.49 31.14 -6.08
N GLU A 66 8.17 30.91 -4.82
CA GLU A 66 8.97 31.34 -3.68
C GLU A 66 10.42 30.81 -3.72
N ALA A 67 11.30 31.53 -3.04
CA ALA A 67 12.65 31.06 -2.78
C ALA A 67 12.63 29.71 -2.02
N SER A 68 13.55 28.80 -2.38
CA SER A 68 13.69 27.49 -1.74
C SER A 68 15.17 27.18 -1.59
N GLY A 69 15.64 27.00 -0.36
CA GLY A 69 17.07 26.81 -0.07
C GLY A 69 17.92 27.97 -0.64
N ASN A 70 18.83 27.66 -1.56
CA ASN A 70 19.68 28.63 -2.25
C ASN A 70 19.10 29.14 -3.58
N ALA A 71 17.89 28.71 -3.97
CA ALA A 71 17.24 29.18 -5.17
C ALA A 71 16.39 30.43 -4.90
N ASN A 72 16.55 31.45 -5.74
CA ASN A 72 15.82 32.72 -5.64
C ASN A 72 14.34 32.54 -6.02
N GLU A 73 13.53 33.51 -5.59
CA GLU A 73 12.17 33.71 -6.08
C GLU A 73 12.16 33.89 -7.61
N VAL A 74 11.17 33.29 -8.28
CA VAL A 74 11.00 33.36 -9.72
C VAL A 74 9.57 33.71 -10.07
N LYS A 75 9.38 34.82 -10.83
CA LYS A 75 8.09 35.15 -11.46
C LYS A 75 7.98 34.46 -12.81
N VAL A 76 6.81 33.87 -13.06
CA VAL A 76 6.53 33.11 -14.28
C VAL A 76 5.15 33.50 -14.81
N THR A 77 5.09 33.95 -16.05
CA THR A 77 3.83 34.13 -16.79
C THR A 77 3.51 32.84 -17.52
N LEU A 78 2.37 32.23 -17.23
CA LEU A 78 1.97 30.95 -17.80
C LEU A 78 1.58 31.07 -19.27
N LYS A 79 2.05 30.15 -20.09
CA LYS A 79 1.76 30.12 -21.54
C LYS A 79 0.52 29.30 -21.88
N GLU A 80 0.08 28.46 -20.95
CA GLU A 80 -1.03 27.51 -21.09
C GLU A 80 -1.80 27.43 -19.78
N GLU A 81 -2.97 26.80 -19.78
CA GLU A 81 -3.67 26.43 -18.56
C GLU A 81 -2.94 25.26 -17.90
N ILE A 82 -2.78 25.30 -16.58
CA ILE A 82 -2.10 24.26 -15.79
C ILE A 82 -3.08 23.72 -14.76
N SER A 83 -3.42 22.46 -14.88
CA SER A 83 -4.29 21.79 -13.89
C SER A 83 -3.58 21.58 -12.55
N ALA A 84 -4.33 21.44 -11.47
CA ALA A 84 -3.77 21.07 -10.16
C ALA A 84 -2.99 19.75 -10.24
N GLY A 85 -1.85 19.69 -9.56
CA GLY A 85 -0.92 18.56 -9.61
C GLY A 85 0.00 18.54 -10.84
N HIS A 86 -0.28 19.35 -11.86
CA HIS A 86 0.56 19.45 -13.06
C HIS A 86 1.71 20.44 -12.86
N LYS A 87 2.72 20.32 -13.70
CA LYS A 87 3.95 21.11 -13.62
C LYS A 87 4.15 22.02 -14.83
N PHE A 88 4.85 23.11 -14.60
CA PHE A 88 5.26 24.08 -15.63
C PHE A 88 6.73 24.44 -15.51
N ALA A 89 7.35 24.85 -16.61
CA ALA A 89 8.76 25.15 -16.68
C ALA A 89 9.10 26.50 -15.99
N LEU A 90 10.14 26.51 -15.14
CA LEU A 90 10.68 27.69 -14.45
C LEU A 90 11.70 28.46 -15.31
N LYS A 91 12.26 27.81 -16.33
CA LYS A 91 13.22 28.34 -17.31
C LYS A 91 12.99 27.69 -18.66
N ASP A 92 13.61 28.20 -19.69
CA ASP A 92 13.66 27.53 -20.99
C ASP A 92 14.46 26.23 -20.84
N ILE A 93 13.95 25.13 -21.41
CA ILE A 93 14.57 23.81 -21.42
C ILE A 93 14.72 23.39 -22.88
N LYS A 94 15.95 23.12 -23.32
CA LYS A 94 16.21 22.72 -24.70
C LYS A 94 15.88 21.25 -24.95
N SER A 95 15.56 20.94 -26.20
CA SER A 95 15.36 19.54 -26.62
C SER A 95 16.56 18.67 -26.23
N GLY A 96 16.28 17.56 -25.58
CA GLY A 96 17.29 16.63 -25.04
C GLY A 96 17.79 16.95 -23.64
N GLU A 97 17.56 18.18 -23.11
CA GLU A 97 17.96 18.52 -21.75
C GLU A 97 17.09 17.78 -20.71
N PRO A 98 17.68 17.42 -19.55
CA PRO A 98 16.94 16.81 -18.46
C PRO A 98 15.97 17.81 -17.82
N ILE A 99 14.78 17.32 -17.49
CA ILE A 99 13.77 18.01 -16.70
C ILE A 99 13.96 17.59 -15.25
N ILE A 100 14.24 18.53 -14.35
CA ILE A 100 14.59 18.27 -12.96
C ILE A 100 13.38 18.54 -12.05
N LYS A 101 13.04 17.55 -11.20
CA LYS A 101 12.07 17.65 -10.10
C LYS A 101 12.57 16.78 -8.93
N TYR A 102 12.34 17.20 -7.70
CA TYR A 102 12.93 16.58 -6.50
C TYR A 102 14.49 16.62 -6.46
N GLY A 103 15.11 17.49 -7.26
CA GLY A 103 16.55 17.53 -7.43
C GLY A 103 17.13 16.48 -8.41
N TYR A 104 16.29 15.66 -9.03
CA TYR A 104 16.67 14.58 -9.95
C TYR A 104 15.99 14.70 -11.30
N PRO A 105 16.56 14.10 -12.36
CA PRO A 105 15.91 14.02 -13.66
C PRO A 105 14.63 13.19 -13.60
N ILE A 106 13.51 13.79 -14.04
CA ILE A 106 12.23 13.09 -14.23
C ILE A 106 11.99 12.70 -15.68
N GLY A 107 12.99 12.85 -16.53
CA GLY A 107 12.94 12.63 -17.96
C GLY A 107 13.70 13.71 -18.71
N ALA A 108 13.63 13.71 -20.05
CA ALA A 108 14.21 14.73 -20.90
C ALA A 108 13.14 15.39 -21.79
N ALA A 109 13.39 16.64 -22.17
CA ALA A 109 12.56 17.38 -23.11
C ALA A 109 12.60 16.73 -24.52
N LYS A 110 11.44 16.48 -25.12
CA LYS A 110 11.32 16.00 -26.51
C LYS A 110 11.57 17.13 -27.51
N THR A 111 11.13 18.33 -27.14
CA THR A 111 11.23 19.56 -27.92
C THR A 111 11.65 20.70 -27.00
N ASP A 112 11.99 21.86 -27.54
CA ASP A 112 12.21 23.06 -26.73
C ASP A 112 10.96 23.39 -25.92
N ILE A 113 11.10 23.59 -24.60
CA ILE A 113 10.04 23.95 -23.66
C ILE A 113 10.35 25.34 -23.15
N LEU A 114 9.46 26.30 -23.42
CA LEU A 114 9.65 27.68 -22.98
C LEU A 114 9.25 27.85 -21.51
N LYS A 115 9.86 28.78 -20.80
CA LYS A 115 9.46 29.20 -19.45
C LYS A 115 7.96 29.50 -19.40
N GLY A 116 7.25 28.91 -18.42
CA GLY A 116 5.81 29.05 -18.23
C GLY A 116 4.95 28.06 -19.04
N SER A 117 5.55 27.22 -19.88
CA SER A 117 4.83 26.15 -20.61
C SER A 117 4.54 24.97 -19.72
N HIS A 118 3.44 24.28 -19.99
CA HIS A 118 3.05 23.01 -19.37
C HIS A 118 4.09 21.93 -19.69
N VAL A 119 4.53 21.20 -18.68
CA VAL A 119 5.49 20.08 -18.82
C VAL A 119 4.76 18.79 -18.55
N HIS A 120 4.54 17.98 -19.62
CA HIS A 120 3.79 16.72 -19.51
C HIS A 120 4.19 15.73 -20.62
N VAL A 121 3.46 14.63 -20.77
CA VAL A 121 3.77 13.52 -21.70
C VAL A 121 3.95 13.95 -23.15
N HIS A 122 3.35 15.06 -23.60
CA HIS A 122 3.49 15.56 -24.95
C HIS A 122 4.90 16.10 -25.26
N ASN A 123 5.62 16.63 -24.25
CA ASN A 123 6.94 17.22 -24.42
C ASN A 123 8.03 16.61 -23.51
N THR A 124 7.73 15.52 -22.78
CA THR A 124 8.66 14.81 -21.91
C THR A 124 8.80 13.34 -22.35
N ARG A 125 10.03 12.80 -22.38
CA ARG A 125 10.33 11.38 -22.57
C ARG A 125 11.09 10.82 -21.38
N THR A 126 10.97 9.51 -21.16
CA THR A 126 11.78 8.79 -20.16
C THR A 126 13.27 8.80 -20.51
N LEU A 127 14.11 8.72 -19.52
CA LEU A 127 15.56 8.47 -19.60
C LEU A 127 15.92 7.05 -19.15
N LEU A 128 14.93 6.27 -18.69
CA LEU A 128 15.17 4.90 -18.25
C LEU A 128 15.66 4.03 -19.39
N SER A 129 16.68 3.22 -19.10
CA SER A 129 17.20 2.14 -19.92
C SER A 129 17.02 0.80 -19.20
N GLU A 130 17.07 -0.29 -19.94
CA GLU A 130 17.00 -1.65 -19.38
C GLU A 130 18.21 -1.95 -18.49
N GLU A 131 19.38 -1.41 -18.85
CA GLU A 131 20.62 -1.56 -18.09
C GLU A 131 20.96 -0.27 -17.35
N ALA A 132 21.21 -0.38 -16.04
CA ALA A 132 21.72 0.69 -15.23
C ALA A 132 22.89 0.16 -14.37
N THR A 133 23.96 0.96 -14.31
CA THR A 133 25.09 0.70 -13.42
C THR A 133 24.97 1.58 -12.20
N TYR A 134 25.15 0.99 -11.03
CA TYR A 134 25.05 1.69 -9.75
C TYR A 134 26.40 1.70 -9.04
N SER A 135 26.64 2.74 -8.26
CA SER A 135 27.86 2.85 -7.47
C SER A 135 27.53 3.12 -6.00
N TYR A 136 28.23 2.46 -5.10
CA TYR A 136 28.09 2.70 -3.66
C TYR A 136 29.04 3.78 -3.18
N ASP A 137 28.46 4.89 -2.74
CA ASP A 137 29.20 5.95 -2.03
C ASP A 137 29.12 5.73 -0.51
N GLU A 138 30.06 4.96 0.01
CA GLU A 138 30.12 4.63 1.43
C GLU A 138 30.27 5.89 2.32
N LYS A 139 31.02 6.90 1.85
CA LYS A 139 31.21 8.14 2.59
C LYS A 139 29.92 8.93 2.65
N GLY A 140 29.27 9.13 1.50
CA GLY A 140 27.99 9.83 1.43
C GLY A 140 26.89 9.12 2.22
N ALA A 141 26.86 7.77 2.20
CA ALA A 141 25.90 6.99 3.01
C ALA A 141 26.12 7.21 4.53
N LYS A 142 27.37 7.25 5.00
CA LYS A 142 27.67 7.56 6.39
C LYS A 142 27.28 8.99 6.78
N GLU A 143 27.58 9.95 5.92
CA GLU A 143 27.20 11.36 6.15
C GLU A 143 25.67 11.53 6.19
N ALA A 144 24.94 10.87 5.29
CA ALA A 144 23.48 10.86 5.27
C ALA A 144 22.90 10.23 6.55
N PHE A 145 23.49 9.12 7.03
CA PHE A 145 23.09 8.47 8.28
C PHE A 145 23.27 9.39 9.49
N GLU A 146 24.43 10.04 9.63
CA GLU A 146 24.70 10.96 10.75
C GLU A 146 23.80 12.19 10.72
N SER A 147 23.50 12.72 9.51
CA SER A 147 22.55 13.82 9.36
C SER A 147 21.14 13.38 9.77
N TRP A 148 20.66 12.24 9.29
CA TRP A 148 19.37 11.70 9.66
C TRP A 148 19.25 11.48 11.17
N LYS A 149 20.26 10.88 11.80
CA LYS A 149 20.29 10.63 13.23
C LYS A 149 20.20 11.93 14.04
N LYS A 150 20.88 12.98 13.59
CA LYS A 150 20.81 14.30 14.20
C LYS A 150 19.42 14.93 14.05
N ASP A 151 18.87 14.89 12.83
CA ASP A 151 17.56 15.49 12.50
C ASP A 151 16.41 14.80 13.25
N THR A 152 16.58 13.52 13.63
CA THR A 152 15.54 12.69 14.25
C THR A 152 15.81 12.37 15.72
N ALA A 153 16.84 12.94 16.34
CA ALA A 153 17.25 12.65 17.73
C ALA A 153 16.11 12.80 18.74
N TYR A 154 15.21 13.77 18.56
CA TYR A 154 14.03 13.97 19.39
C TYR A 154 13.18 12.70 19.55
N PHE A 155 12.98 11.95 18.47
CA PHE A 155 12.12 10.76 18.49
C PHE A 155 12.72 9.59 19.26
N SER A 156 14.04 9.47 19.31
CA SER A 156 14.70 8.41 20.10
C SER A 156 14.48 8.57 21.60
N GLU A 157 14.19 9.78 22.04
CA GLU A 157 13.97 10.13 23.46
C GLU A 157 12.49 10.25 23.82
N HIS A 158 11.59 10.45 22.83
CA HIS A 158 10.17 10.72 23.01
C HIS A 158 9.31 9.70 22.27
N ILE A 159 9.26 8.47 22.82
CA ILE A 159 8.52 7.36 22.21
C ILE A 159 7.08 7.29 22.77
N PRO A 160 6.04 7.49 21.94
CA PRO A 160 4.65 7.35 22.39
C PRO A 160 4.36 5.92 22.85
N SER A 161 3.39 5.79 23.77
CA SER A 161 2.89 4.48 24.20
C SER A 161 1.62 4.11 23.43
N ILE A 162 1.45 2.82 23.18
CA ILE A 162 0.26 2.21 22.55
C ILE A 162 -0.22 1.02 23.38
N ASN A 163 -1.51 0.69 23.29
CA ASN A 163 -2.10 -0.46 23.97
C ASN A 163 -2.35 -1.59 22.96
N VAL A 164 -1.68 -2.72 23.11
CA VAL A 164 -1.65 -3.83 22.14
C VAL A 164 -1.75 -5.19 22.84
N TYR A 165 -1.97 -6.24 22.07
CA TYR A 165 -2.00 -7.61 22.58
C TYR A 165 -0.61 -8.23 22.54
N LYS A 166 -0.08 -8.64 23.69
CA LYS A 166 1.15 -9.43 23.75
C LYS A 166 0.87 -10.90 23.51
N ARG A 167 1.62 -11.51 22.60
CA ARG A 167 1.54 -12.95 22.31
C ARG A 167 2.49 -13.75 23.18
N ALA A 168 2.23 -15.06 23.32
CA ALA A 168 3.06 -15.95 24.12
C ALA A 168 4.54 -16.01 23.64
N ASP A 169 4.79 -15.76 22.35
CA ASP A 169 6.11 -15.69 21.74
C ASP A 169 6.80 -14.31 21.86
N GLY A 170 6.20 -13.38 22.60
CA GLY A 170 6.72 -12.03 22.85
C GLY A 170 6.40 -11.01 21.78
N ARG A 171 5.83 -11.41 20.61
CA ARG A 171 5.38 -10.46 19.59
C ARG A 171 4.14 -9.70 20.03
N ILE A 172 3.86 -8.59 19.37
CA ILE A 172 2.66 -7.79 19.63
C ILE A 172 1.68 -7.87 18.47
N GLY A 173 0.38 -7.81 18.75
CA GLY A 173 -0.67 -7.61 17.75
C GLY A 173 -1.49 -6.37 18.06
N VAL A 174 -1.82 -5.57 17.06
CA VAL A 174 -2.71 -4.40 17.21
C VAL A 174 -4.18 -4.81 17.12
N ARG A 175 -4.43 -6.06 16.75
CA ARG A 175 -5.75 -6.72 16.70
C ARG A 175 -5.68 -8.07 17.39
N ASN A 176 -6.85 -8.57 17.79
CA ASN A 176 -7.01 -9.89 18.41
C ASN A 176 -8.15 -10.65 17.74
N GLU A 177 -7.93 -10.98 16.49
CA GLU A 177 -8.90 -11.61 15.62
C GLU A 177 -8.66 -13.13 15.56
N VAL A 178 -9.68 -13.90 15.20
CA VAL A 178 -9.51 -15.28 14.75
C VAL A 178 -9.49 -15.28 13.23
N TRP A 179 -8.36 -15.71 12.66
CA TRP A 179 -8.23 -15.82 11.22
C TRP A 179 -8.53 -17.22 10.76
N ILE A 180 -9.28 -17.37 9.68
CA ILE A 180 -9.53 -18.62 9.00
C ILE A 180 -8.75 -18.56 7.68
N VAL A 181 -7.79 -19.48 7.54
CA VAL A 181 -6.86 -19.53 6.41
C VAL A 181 -7.13 -20.78 5.59
N PRO A 182 -7.86 -20.69 4.46
CA PRO A 182 -7.99 -21.78 3.51
C PRO A 182 -6.62 -22.10 2.89
N THR A 183 -6.26 -23.38 2.76
CA THR A 183 -5.07 -23.81 2.00
C THR A 183 -5.37 -23.94 0.50
N VAL A 184 -6.66 -23.98 0.15
CA VAL A 184 -7.14 -24.13 -1.23
C VAL A 184 -8.46 -23.40 -1.43
N GLY A 185 -8.66 -22.83 -2.62
CA GLY A 185 -9.88 -22.08 -2.96
C GLY A 185 -11.18 -22.87 -2.84
N CYS A 186 -11.12 -24.21 -2.95
CA CYS A 186 -12.29 -25.10 -2.85
C CYS A 186 -13.03 -25.00 -1.51
N VAL A 187 -12.33 -24.65 -0.41
CA VAL A 187 -12.92 -24.55 0.93
C VAL A 187 -13.23 -23.12 1.37
N ASN A 188 -13.12 -22.13 0.47
CA ASN A 188 -13.44 -20.74 0.78
C ASN A 188 -14.86 -20.58 1.35
N LYS A 189 -15.87 -21.21 0.72
CA LYS A 189 -17.27 -21.05 1.16
C LYS A 189 -17.57 -21.75 2.49
N ILE A 190 -16.90 -22.87 2.78
CA ILE A 190 -16.95 -23.50 4.11
C ILE A 190 -16.40 -22.53 5.15
N SER A 191 -15.23 -21.96 4.87
CA SER A 191 -14.55 -21.00 5.75
C SER A 191 -15.39 -19.74 6.01
N GLU A 192 -15.98 -19.16 4.96
CA GLU A 192 -16.86 -17.98 5.06
C GLU A 192 -18.12 -18.28 5.90
N ASN A 193 -18.76 -19.44 5.72
CA ASN A 193 -19.91 -19.87 6.51
C ASN A 193 -19.55 -20.05 8.00
N LEU A 194 -18.38 -20.61 8.27
CA LEU A 194 -17.87 -20.78 9.63
C LEU A 194 -17.59 -19.43 10.29
N ALA A 195 -16.96 -18.48 9.58
CA ALA A 195 -16.71 -17.14 10.09
C ALA A 195 -18.01 -16.38 10.40
N MET A 196 -18.99 -16.45 9.49
CA MET A 196 -20.30 -15.80 9.68
C MET A 196 -21.01 -16.33 10.93
N TRP A 197 -21.04 -17.65 11.09
CA TRP A 197 -21.61 -18.28 12.28
C TRP A 197 -20.88 -17.85 13.56
N ALA A 198 -19.54 -17.85 13.53
CA ALA A 198 -18.73 -17.51 14.70
C ALA A 198 -18.87 -16.03 15.08
N ASN A 199 -18.91 -15.11 14.13
CA ASN A 199 -19.18 -13.69 14.39
C ASN A 199 -20.56 -13.48 15.04
N GLY A 200 -21.60 -14.15 14.55
CA GLY A 200 -22.92 -14.11 15.16
C GLY A 200 -22.92 -14.64 16.62
N LYS A 201 -22.24 -15.77 16.84
CA LYS A 201 -22.24 -16.43 18.14
C LYS A 201 -21.38 -15.75 19.20
N PHE A 202 -20.18 -15.29 18.85
CA PHE A 202 -19.18 -14.84 19.83
C PHE A 202 -19.02 -13.31 19.88
N CYS A 203 -19.41 -12.62 18.81
CA CYS A 203 -19.29 -11.16 18.70
C CYS A 203 -20.66 -10.45 18.64
N GLY A 204 -21.77 -11.20 18.65
CA GLY A 204 -23.12 -10.62 18.51
C GLY A 204 -23.36 -9.96 17.15
N GLY A 205 -22.53 -10.28 16.15
CA GLY A 205 -22.52 -9.64 14.83
C GLY A 205 -21.71 -8.34 14.77
N GLU A 206 -21.23 -7.83 15.89
CA GLU A 206 -20.37 -6.63 15.96
C GLU A 206 -18.90 -7.05 15.95
N VAL A 207 -18.19 -6.74 14.87
CA VAL A 207 -16.76 -7.01 14.69
C VAL A 207 -15.97 -5.71 14.64
N GLY A 208 -14.73 -5.77 15.10
CA GLY A 208 -13.81 -4.64 15.07
C GLY A 208 -13.01 -4.46 16.36
N PRO A 209 -12.11 -3.47 16.40
CA PRO A 209 -11.21 -3.26 17.51
C PRO A 209 -11.95 -2.89 18.80
N LYS A 210 -11.41 -3.36 19.94
CA LYS A 210 -11.92 -3.11 21.29
C LYS A 210 -10.82 -2.46 22.14
N GLU A 211 -11.11 -1.30 22.71
CA GLU A 211 -10.14 -0.58 23.54
C GLU A 211 -9.77 -1.37 24.82
N ASP A 212 -10.75 -2.05 25.43
CA ASP A 212 -10.55 -2.88 26.63
C ASP A 212 -9.97 -4.26 26.33
N GLY A 213 -9.85 -4.62 25.06
CA GLY A 213 -9.36 -5.93 24.61
C GLY A 213 -10.42 -7.02 24.53
N GLY A 214 -9.98 -8.24 24.28
CA GLY A 214 -10.81 -9.41 24.02
C GLY A 214 -10.91 -9.75 22.53
N LEU A 215 -11.82 -10.65 22.18
CA LEU A 215 -12.01 -11.11 20.80
C LEU A 215 -12.64 -10.03 19.91
N GLU A 216 -12.04 -9.74 18.75
CA GLU A 216 -12.42 -8.64 17.86
C GLU A 216 -13.14 -9.10 16.58
N GLY A 217 -13.21 -10.39 16.30
CA GLY A 217 -13.95 -10.96 15.17
C GLY A 217 -13.29 -12.17 14.53
N PHE A 218 -13.99 -12.74 13.53
CA PHE A 218 -13.53 -13.87 12.72
C PHE A 218 -13.46 -13.46 11.27
N PHE A 219 -12.30 -13.62 10.63
CA PHE A 219 -12.06 -13.19 9.26
C PHE A 219 -11.45 -14.29 8.43
N VAL A 220 -11.84 -14.37 7.16
CA VAL A 220 -11.37 -15.39 6.21
C VAL A 220 -10.51 -14.73 5.14
N TRP A 221 -9.38 -15.35 4.82
CA TRP A 221 -8.51 -14.92 3.74
C TRP A 221 -8.73 -15.79 2.50
N SER A 222 -9.90 -15.61 1.89
CA SER A 222 -10.31 -16.34 0.68
C SER A 222 -9.39 -16.03 -0.50
N HIS A 223 -9.01 -17.07 -1.24
CA HIS A 223 -8.15 -16.97 -2.43
C HIS A 223 -8.42 -18.11 -3.41
N PRO A 224 -8.12 -18.00 -4.72
CA PRO A 224 -8.39 -19.04 -5.71
C PRO A 224 -7.28 -20.07 -5.89
N TYR A 225 -6.27 -20.08 -5.04
CA TYR A 225 -5.04 -20.87 -5.19
C TYR A 225 -5.04 -22.16 -4.36
N GLY A 226 -3.90 -22.85 -4.29
CA GLY A 226 -3.66 -24.06 -3.49
C GLY A 226 -3.82 -25.37 -4.27
N CYS A 227 -4.43 -25.32 -5.46
CA CYS A 227 -4.52 -26.45 -6.39
C CYS A 227 -4.06 -26.02 -7.78
N SER A 228 -3.62 -26.99 -8.60
CA SER A 228 -3.18 -26.75 -9.98
C SER A 228 -2.03 -25.74 -10.13
N GLN A 229 -1.22 -25.58 -9.09
CA GLN A 229 -0.03 -24.73 -9.06
C GLN A 229 1.24 -25.56 -9.13
N MET A 230 2.27 -25.02 -9.79
CA MET A 230 3.55 -25.67 -9.98
C MET A 230 4.70 -24.82 -9.44
N SER A 231 5.80 -25.50 -9.11
CA SER A 231 7.09 -24.88 -8.80
C SER A 231 7.02 -23.70 -7.84
N GLU A 232 7.47 -22.54 -8.31
CA GLU A 232 7.60 -21.32 -7.52
C GLU A 232 6.26 -20.78 -7.02
N ASP A 233 5.21 -20.79 -7.85
CA ASP A 233 3.87 -20.36 -7.45
C ASP A 233 3.27 -21.19 -6.32
N HIS A 234 3.53 -22.50 -6.34
CA HIS A 234 3.12 -23.41 -5.27
C HIS A 234 3.86 -23.11 -3.96
N ALA A 235 5.18 -22.94 -4.02
CA ALA A 235 6.00 -22.60 -2.85
C ALA A 235 5.62 -21.22 -2.28
N THR A 236 5.45 -20.22 -3.14
CA THR A 236 5.04 -18.86 -2.75
C THR A 236 3.67 -18.84 -2.07
N THR A 237 2.69 -19.56 -2.63
CA THR A 237 1.35 -19.65 -2.01
C THR A 237 1.43 -20.25 -0.61
N ARG A 238 2.14 -21.36 -0.46
CA ARG A 238 2.33 -22.04 0.82
C ARG A 238 2.99 -21.12 1.85
N LYS A 239 4.06 -20.42 1.45
CA LYS A 239 4.80 -19.50 2.31
C LYS A 239 3.94 -18.33 2.79
N ILE A 240 3.25 -17.63 1.89
CA ILE A 240 2.36 -16.51 2.25
C ILE A 240 1.26 -16.96 3.22
N LEU A 241 0.62 -18.11 2.96
CA LEU A 241 -0.43 -18.61 3.84
C LEU A 241 0.11 -19.01 5.22
N ALA A 242 1.29 -19.63 5.29
CA ALA A 242 1.94 -19.95 6.56
C ALA A 242 2.31 -18.70 7.35
N ASP A 243 2.79 -17.65 6.68
CA ASP A 243 3.12 -16.37 7.31
C ASP A 243 1.87 -15.63 7.82
N LEU A 244 0.74 -15.71 7.11
CA LEU A 244 -0.54 -15.24 7.65
C LEU A 244 -0.95 -15.99 8.92
N VAL A 245 -0.72 -17.30 9.01
CA VAL A 245 -0.97 -18.07 10.25
C VAL A 245 -0.11 -17.55 11.40
N HIS A 246 1.14 -17.17 11.12
CA HIS A 246 2.03 -16.61 12.13
C HIS A 246 1.75 -15.17 12.50
N HIS A 247 0.91 -14.44 11.75
CA HIS A 247 0.72 -13.01 11.95
C HIS A 247 0.19 -12.69 13.37
N PRO A 248 0.79 -11.74 14.11
CA PRO A 248 0.42 -11.49 15.50
C PRO A 248 -0.92 -10.77 15.69
N ASN A 249 -1.50 -10.13 14.66
CA ASN A 249 -2.87 -9.61 14.73
C ASN A 249 -3.91 -10.74 14.83
N ALA A 250 -3.59 -11.95 14.35
CA ALA A 250 -4.38 -13.14 14.64
C ALA A 250 -4.12 -13.63 16.06
N GLY A 251 -5.09 -13.46 16.95
CA GLY A 251 -5.06 -14.04 18.30
C GLY A 251 -5.12 -15.55 18.26
N ALA A 252 -5.87 -16.11 17.29
CA ALA A 252 -5.93 -17.53 17.01
C ALA A 252 -6.21 -17.77 15.51
N VAL A 253 -5.93 -19.00 15.02
CA VAL A 253 -6.07 -19.33 13.60
C VAL A 253 -6.69 -20.73 13.40
N LEU A 254 -7.66 -20.82 12.49
CA LEU A 254 -8.15 -22.07 11.93
C LEU A 254 -7.60 -22.22 10.50
N VAL A 255 -6.76 -23.21 10.27
CA VAL A 255 -6.33 -23.60 8.92
C VAL A 255 -7.34 -24.60 8.36
N VAL A 256 -7.90 -24.31 7.18
CA VAL A 256 -8.90 -25.18 6.54
C VAL A 256 -8.35 -25.74 5.24
N SER A 257 -8.23 -27.05 5.15
CA SER A 257 -7.81 -27.79 3.97
C SER A 257 -8.96 -28.66 3.43
N LEU A 258 -8.89 -29.00 2.13
CA LEU A 258 -9.85 -29.93 1.52
C LEU A 258 -9.44 -31.38 1.78
N GLY A 259 -8.22 -31.75 1.39
CA GLY A 259 -7.66 -33.07 1.53
C GLY A 259 -7.11 -33.71 0.24
N CYS A 260 -7.29 -33.05 -0.91
CA CYS A 260 -6.77 -33.49 -2.21
C CYS A 260 -6.04 -32.38 -3.00
N GLU A 261 -5.77 -31.25 -2.38
CA GLU A 261 -5.04 -30.14 -2.96
C GLU A 261 -3.54 -30.40 -3.15
N ASN A 262 -2.88 -29.60 -4.01
CA ASN A 262 -1.44 -29.71 -4.22
C ASN A 262 -0.62 -29.27 -3.00
N ILE A 263 -1.12 -28.36 -2.19
CA ILE A 263 -0.52 -28.01 -0.89
C ILE A 263 -0.96 -29.07 0.13
N THR A 264 -0.23 -30.17 0.24
CA THR A 264 -0.56 -31.20 1.21
C THR A 264 -0.42 -30.71 2.64
N SER A 265 -1.12 -31.36 3.58
CA SER A 265 -1.03 -31.01 5.00
C SER A 265 0.40 -31.09 5.52
N GLU A 266 1.17 -32.10 5.07
CA GLU A 266 2.56 -32.31 5.46
C GLU A 266 3.45 -31.16 4.97
N GLN A 267 3.32 -30.77 3.69
CA GLN A 267 4.07 -29.63 3.12
C GLN A 267 3.72 -28.30 3.81
N PHE A 268 2.44 -28.12 4.16
CA PHE A 268 2.02 -26.92 4.85
C PHE A 268 2.56 -26.85 6.28
N LEU A 269 2.54 -27.98 7.01
CA LEU A 269 3.10 -28.09 8.36
C LEU A 269 4.63 -27.90 8.36
N GLU A 270 5.33 -28.41 7.34
CA GLU A 270 6.77 -28.18 7.16
C GLU A 270 7.08 -26.69 6.96
N GLU A 271 6.32 -26.00 6.09
CA GLU A 271 6.46 -24.56 5.86
C GLU A 271 6.13 -23.73 7.10
N LEU A 272 5.04 -24.09 7.79
CA LEU A 272 4.61 -23.42 9.01
C LEU A 272 5.66 -23.55 10.12
N GLY A 273 6.33 -24.73 10.22
CA GLY A 273 7.31 -24.98 11.28
C GLY A 273 6.66 -25.03 12.66
N GLY A 274 7.32 -24.45 13.66
CA GLY A 274 6.82 -24.44 15.05
C GLY A 274 5.62 -23.52 15.24
N PHE A 275 4.57 -24.01 15.90
CA PHE A 275 3.38 -23.23 16.27
C PHE A 275 2.81 -23.68 17.62
N ASP A 276 2.02 -22.81 18.25
CA ASP A 276 1.26 -23.14 19.48
C ASP A 276 -0.03 -23.88 19.09
N PRO A 277 -0.22 -25.16 19.50
CA PRO A 277 -1.41 -25.95 19.16
C PRO A 277 -2.71 -25.45 19.83
N GLU A 278 -2.62 -24.61 20.87
CA GLU A 278 -3.79 -23.95 21.44
C GLU A 278 -4.24 -22.76 20.57
N ARG A 279 -3.29 -22.11 19.90
CA ARG A 279 -3.53 -20.95 19.04
C ARG A 279 -3.92 -21.35 17.62
N VAL A 280 -3.38 -22.45 17.08
CA VAL A 280 -3.58 -22.89 15.69
C VAL A 280 -4.25 -24.25 15.66
N LYS A 281 -5.39 -24.34 14.99
CA LYS A 281 -6.12 -25.60 14.76
C LYS A 281 -6.25 -25.87 13.27
N PHE A 282 -6.46 -27.13 12.91
CA PHE A 282 -6.56 -27.61 11.53
C PHE A 282 -7.89 -28.34 11.33
N LEU A 283 -8.55 -28.03 10.22
CA LEU A 283 -9.75 -28.71 9.74
C LEU A 283 -9.50 -29.23 8.32
N LYS A 284 -9.41 -30.53 8.14
CA LYS A 284 -9.36 -31.17 6.84
C LYS A 284 -10.76 -31.64 6.48
N ALA A 285 -11.42 -30.96 5.53
CA ALA A 285 -12.85 -31.10 5.30
C ALA A 285 -13.27 -32.54 4.91
N GLN A 286 -12.48 -33.23 4.07
CA GLN A 286 -12.79 -34.57 3.61
C GLN A 286 -12.67 -35.66 4.70
N ASP A 287 -12.06 -35.38 5.85
CA ASP A 287 -11.92 -36.34 6.93
C ASP A 287 -13.19 -36.48 7.78
N PHE A 288 -14.18 -35.60 7.60
CA PHE A 288 -15.40 -35.52 8.41
C PHE A 288 -16.66 -35.68 7.56
N ALA A 289 -17.66 -36.36 8.12
CA ALA A 289 -19.00 -36.42 7.51
C ALA A 289 -19.79 -35.11 7.68
N ASP A 290 -19.45 -34.29 8.69
CA ASP A 290 -20.00 -32.97 8.95
C ASP A 290 -18.84 -32.03 9.39
N GLU A 291 -18.13 -31.53 8.40
CA GLU A 291 -17.00 -30.60 8.56
C GLU A 291 -17.44 -29.27 9.18
N ILE A 292 -18.70 -28.87 9.00
CA ILE A 292 -19.23 -27.64 9.58
C ILE A 292 -19.35 -27.77 11.10
N SER A 293 -19.87 -28.89 11.60
CA SER A 293 -19.98 -29.12 13.05
C SER A 293 -18.60 -29.22 13.70
N GLU A 294 -17.63 -29.87 13.08
CA GLU A 294 -16.26 -29.91 13.60
C GLU A 294 -15.59 -28.54 13.54
N GLY A 295 -15.74 -27.80 12.45
CA GLY A 295 -15.24 -26.43 12.32
C GLY A 295 -15.79 -25.49 13.40
N ARG A 296 -17.09 -25.60 13.74
CA ARG A 296 -17.71 -24.85 14.83
C ARG A 296 -17.14 -25.19 16.21
N LYS A 297 -16.82 -26.45 16.45
CA LYS A 297 -16.16 -26.90 17.67
C LYS A 297 -14.77 -26.28 17.79
N LEU A 298 -13.94 -26.40 16.76
CA LEU A 298 -12.60 -25.82 16.72
C LEU A 298 -12.63 -24.28 16.89
N LEU A 299 -13.55 -23.58 16.23
CA LEU A 299 -13.72 -22.14 16.40
C LEU A 299 -14.17 -21.75 17.81
N THR A 300 -14.92 -22.62 18.50
CA THR A 300 -15.30 -22.37 19.91
C THR A 300 -14.07 -22.44 20.84
N GLU A 301 -13.16 -23.40 20.60
CA GLU A 301 -11.89 -23.50 21.31
C GLU A 301 -11.00 -22.27 21.05
N LEU A 302 -10.85 -21.89 19.78
CA LEU A 302 -10.06 -20.72 19.34
C LEU A 302 -10.62 -19.40 19.88
N ALA A 303 -11.96 -19.25 19.91
CA ALA A 303 -12.62 -18.09 20.52
C ALA A 303 -12.31 -17.98 22.01
N SER A 304 -12.35 -19.10 22.73
CA SER A 304 -11.99 -19.17 24.15
C SER A 304 -10.53 -18.84 24.39
N TYR A 305 -9.62 -19.31 23.51
CA TYR A 305 -8.20 -18.97 23.59
C TYR A 305 -7.97 -17.48 23.35
N ALA A 306 -8.45 -16.94 22.21
CA ALA A 306 -8.27 -15.54 21.84
C ALA A 306 -8.93 -14.57 22.84
N GLY A 307 -10.09 -14.95 23.40
CA GLY A 307 -10.82 -14.12 24.36
C GLY A 307 -10.08 -13.84 25.67
N LYS A 308 -9.02 -14.59 25.99
CA LYS A 308 -8.20 -14.40 27.20
C LYS A 308 -7.28 -13.18 27.13
N PHE A 309 -6.93 -12.73 25.92
CA PHE A 309 -5.95 -11.65 25.74
C PHE A 309 -6.58 -10.28 26.08
N LYS A 310 -5.80 -9.48 26.77
CA LYS A 310 -6.09 -8.07 27.07
C LYS A 310 -5.04 -7.20 26.43
N ARG A 311 -5.37 -5.91 26.25
CA ARG A 311 -4.39 -4.93 25.77
C ARG A 311 -3.46 -4.56 26.90
N GLU A 312 -2.18 -4.43 26.58
CA GLU A 312 -1.11 -4.01 27.47
C GLU A 312 -0.36 -2.83 26.84
N GLN A 313 0.12 -1.94 27.68
CA GLN A 313 0.89 -0.79 27.22
C GLN A 313 2.30 -1.21 26.82
N VAL A 314 2.70 -0.76 25.61
CA VAL A 314 4.05 -0.92 25.07
C VAL A 314 4.48 0.37 24.37
N PRO A 315 5.78 0.61 24.16
CA PRO A 315 6.23 1.74 23.34
C PRO A 315 5.91 1.51 21.85
N MET A 316 5.66 2.60 21.12
CA MET A 316 5.28 2.58 19.70
C MET A 316 6.35 1.93 18.79
N ASN A 317 7.61 1.90 19.21
CA ASN A 317 8.71 1.28 18.46
C ASN A 317 8.62 -0.25 18.32
N GLU A 318 7.63 -0.89 18.95
CA GLU A 318 7.28 -2.29 18.68
C GLU A 318 6.46 -2.46 17.40
N LEU A 319 5.94 -1.38 16.81
CA LEU A 319 5.19 -1.44 15.57
C LEU A 319 6.06 -1.79 14.36
N VAL A 320 5.42 -2.49 13.43
CA VAL A 320 5.85 -2.70 12.05
C VAL A 320 4.82 -2.02 11.14
N LEU A 321 5.25 -1.01 10.37
CA LEU A 321 4.39 -0.32 9.41
C LEU A 321 4.74 -0.71 7.98
N GLY A 322 3.71 -1.04 7.19
CA GLY A 322 3.83 -1.18 5.74
C GLY A 322 3.52 0.15 5.06
N MET A 323 4.25 0.52 4.01
CA MET A 323 4.04 1.77 3.27
C MET A 323 3.72 1.49 1.81
N LYS A 324 2.53 1.90 1.39
CA LYS A 324 1.94 1.63 0.08
C LYS A 324 1.42 2.89 -0.58
N CYS A 325 1.44 2.96 -1.91
CA CYS A 325 0.66 3.97 -2.63
C CYS A 325 -0.15 3.35 -3.77
N GLY A 326 -1.33 3.88 -4.02
CA GLY A 326 -2.20 3.47 -5.12
C GLY A 326 -3.04 4.63 -5.64
N GLY A 327 -3.23 4.71 -6.97
CA GLY A 327 -3.93 5.84 -7.58
C GLY A 327 -3.20 7.17 -7.40
N SER A 328 -1.87 7.19 -7.55
CA SER A 328 -1.02 8.37 -7.34
C SER A 328 -1.32 9.51 -8.34
N ASP A 329 -1.14 10.75 -7.89
CA ASP A 329 -1.23 11.99 -8.66
C ASP A 329 0.05 12.84 -8.52
N GLY A 330 0.09 14.01 -9.13
CA GLY A 330 1.23 14.93 -9.08
C GLY A 330 1.53 15.50 -7.70
N LEU A 331 0.58 15.43 -6.75
CA LEU A 331 0.75 15.86 -5.37
C LEU A 331 1.25 14.75 -4.44
N SER A 332 1.21 13.49 -4.88
CA SER A 332 1.55 12.33 -4.04
C SER A 332 2.93 12.44 -3.39
N GLY A 333 3.96 12.80 -4.14
CA GLY A 333 5.33 12.96 -3.61
C GLY A 333 5.55 14.25 -2.83
N ILE A 334 4.59 15.19 -2.87
CA ILE A 334 4.68 16.50 -2.20
C ILE A 334 3.96 16.47 -0.85
N THR A 335 2.85 15.76 -0.78
CA THR A 335 1.98 15.69 0.41
C THR A 335 2.03 14.31 1.06
N ALA A 336 1.15 13.39 0.70
CA ALA A 336 0.95 12.15 1.43
C ALA A 336 2.20 11.26 1.53
N ASN A 337 2.96 11.06 0.44
CA ASN A 337 4.19 10.26 0.49
C ASN A 337 5.29 10.95 1.32
N ALA A 338 5.42 12.28 1.20
CA ALA A 338 6.38 13.04 1.99
C ALA A 338 6.03 13.01 3.48
N LEU A 339 4.72 13.10 3.83
CA LEU A 339 4.25 12.99 5.21
C LEU A 339 4.50 11.60 5.80
N VAL A 340 4.18 10.54 5.03
CA VAL A 340 4.48 9.14 5.41
C VAL A 340 5.99 8.94 5.60
N GLY A 341 6.83 9.58 4.77
CA GLY A 341 8.27 9.57 4.93
C GLY A 341 8.74 10.18 6.26
N ARG A 342 8.09 11.24 6.74
CA ARG A 342 8.39 11.81 8.06
C ARG A 342 7.97 10.87 9.20
N VAL A 343 6.87 10.12 9.03
CA VAL A 343 6.48 9.06 9.97
C VAL A 343 7.51 7.91 9.93
N CYS A 344 8.00 7.55 8.74
CA CYS A 344 9.09 6.56 8.59
C CYS A 344 10.32 6.99 9.37
N ASP A 345 10.78 8.23 9.20
CA ASP A 345 11.92 8.78 9.90
C ASP A 345 11.71 8.74 11.43
N ALA A 346 10.54 9.17 11.90
CA ALA A 346 10.21 9.16 13.32
C ALA A 346 10.21 7.74 13.91
N LEU A 347 9.46 6.80 13.29
CA LEU A 347 9.34 5.43 13.81
C LEU A 347 10.67 4.68 13.78
N THR A 348 11.45 4.83 12.71
CA THR A 348 12.77 4.17 12.62
C THR A 348 13.79 4.75 13.61
N ALA A 349 13.74 6.05 13.89
CA ALA A 349 14.53 6.69 14.92
C ALA A 349 14.15 6.24 16.34
N MET A 350 12.86 5.97 16.59
CA MET A 350 12.38 5.32 17.82
C MET A 350 12.87 3.88 17.96
N GLY A 351 13.40 3.27 16.90
CA GLY A 351 13.81 1.86 16.85
C GLY A 351 12.71 0.91 16.37
N GLY A 352 11.68 1.41 15.71
CA GLY A 352 10.62 0.63 15.07
C GLY A 352 11.00 0.11 13.69
N SER A 353 10.06 -0.55 13.02
CA SER A 353 10.29 -1.18 11.72
C SER A 353 9.31 -0.67 10.67
N VAL A 354 9.82 -0.45 9.47
CA VAL A 354 9.05 0.01 8.32
C VAL A 354 9.39 -0.83 7.10
N MET A 355 8.40 -1.15 6.27
CA MET A 355 8.57 -1.80 4.99
C MET A 355 8.13 -0.89 3.85
N LEU A 356 8.99 -0.73 2.84
CA LEU A 356 8.70 -0.11 1.56
C LEU A 356 8.75 -1.19 0.48
N THR A 357 7.68 -1.38 -0.26
CA THR A 357 7.57 -2.35 -1.36
C THR A 357 7.30 -1.63 -2.69
N GLU A 358 6.74 -2.31 -3.69
CA GLU A 358 6.46 -1.76 -5.02
C GLU A 358 7.74 -1.50 -5.81
N VAL A 359 8.56 -2.56 -5.98
CA VAL A 359 9.87 -2.43 -6.65
C VAL A 359 9.80 -1.75 -8.01
N PRO A 360 8.79 -2.00 -8.89
CA PRO A 360 8.64 -1.27 -10.15
C PRO A 360 8.45 0.25 -9.97
N GLU A 361 8.01 0.71 -8.81
CA GLU A 361 7.88 2.14 -8.48
C GLU A 361 9.13 2.73 -7.80
N MET A 362 10.24 1.99 -7.81
CA MET A 362 11.58 2.46 -7.42
C MET A 362 12.44 2.75 -8.64
N PHE A 363 12.08 2.25 -9.85
CA PHE A 363 12.86 2.42 -11.07
C PHE A 363 13.02 3.89 -11.45
N GLY A 364 14.25 4.35 -11.63
CA GLY A 364 14.60 5.75 -11.86
C GLY A 364 14.77 6.59 -10.57
N ALA A 365 14.51 5.99 -9.40
CA ALA A 365 14.76 6.59 -8.09
C ALA A 365 15.65 5.71 -7.19
N GLU A 366 16.20 4.63 -7.75
CA GLU A 366 16.96 3.60 -7.04
C GLU A 366 18.14 4.20 -6.26
N GLN A 367 18.85 5.14 -6.86
CA GLN A 367 20.04 5.73 -6.26
C GLN A 367 19.73 6.46 -4.95
N MET A 368 18.50 7.01 -4.80
CA MET A 368 18.06 7.64 -3.54
C MET A 368 17.99 6.63 -2.39
N LEU A 369 17.60 5.38 -2.67
CA LEU A 369 17.57 4.29 -1.69
C LEU A 369 18.97 3.71 -1.48
N MET A 370 19.70 3.45 -2.56
CA MET A 370 21.04 2.89 -2.56
C MET A 370 22.04 3.74 -1.79
N ASN A 371 21.94 5.08 -1.89
CA ASN A 371 22.79 6.04 -1.15
C ASN A 371 22.51 6.05 0.37
N ARG A 372 21.51 5.31 0.84
CA ARG A 372 21.14 5.21 2.27
C ARG A 372 21.32 3.80 2.82
N CYS A 373 21.86 2.85 2.04
CA CYS A 373 22.18 1.52 2.54
C CYS A 373 23.28 1.61 3.60
N VAL A 374 23.05 1.01 4.77
CA VAL A 374 23.98 1.11 5.90
C VAL A 374 25.33 0.44 5.67
N ASN A 375 25.43 -0.42 4.65
CA ASN A 375 26.66 -1.08 4.23
C ASN A 375 26.60 -1.54 2.76
N ARG A 376 27.76 -1.98 2.25
CA ARG A 376 27.90 -2.46 0.87
C ARG A 376 27.09 -3.71 0.56
N ASP A 377 26.89 -4.61 1.52
CA ASP A 377 26.12 -5.83 1.30
C ASP A 377 24.63 -5.50 1.05
N LEU A 378 24.07 -4.58 1.81
CA LEU A 378 22.69 -4.11 1.60
C LEU A 378 22.55 -3.30 0.31
N PHE A 379 23.58 -2.52 -0.07
CA PHE A 379 23.62 -1.89 -1.38
C PHE A 379 23.53 -2.96 -2.49
N ASN A 380 24.35 -4.01 -2.43
CA ASN A 380 24.34 -5.08 -3.41
C ASN A 380 22.97 -5.80 -3.44
N GLN A 381 22.42 -6.14 -2.28
CA GLN A 381 21.06 -6.73 -2.19
C GLN A 381 19.99 -5.81 -2.78
N THR A 382 20.12 -4.48 -2.63
CA THR A 382 19.19 -3.52 -3.23
C THR A 382 19.36 -3.48 -4.75
N VAL A 383 20.59 -3.57 -5.26
CA VAL A 383 20.86 -3.71 -6.71
C VAL A 383 20.22 -4.99 -7.26
N ASP A 384 20.40 -6.12 -6.57
CA ASP A 384 19.83 -7.40 -6.96
C ASP A 384 18.29 -7.36 -6.94
N LEU A 385 17.68 -6.72 -5.95
CA LEU A 385 16.23 -6.51 -5.86
C LEU A 385 15.70 -5.74 -7.08
N ILE A 386 16.32 -4.63 -7.42
CA ILE A 386 15.91 -3.76 -8.53
C ILE A 386 16.11 -4.47 -9.88
N ASN A 387 17.32 -5.00 -10.12
CA ASN A 387 17.64 -5.64 -11.39
C ASN A 387 16.85 -6.95 -11.58
N GLY A 388 16.68 -7.76 -10.53
CA GLY A 388 15.87 -8.98 -10.58
C GLY A 388 14.42 -8.70 -11.00
N PHE A 389 13.85 -7.57 -10.54
CA PHE A 389 12.50 -7.19 -10.97
C PHE A 389 12.46 -6.62 -12.40
N LYS A 390 13.52 -5.93 -12.87
CA LYS A 390 13.66 -5.54 -14.29
C LYS A 390 13.79 -6.78 -15.18
N ASP A 391 14.59 -7.76 -14.76
CA ASP A 391 14.75 -9.04 -15.46
C ASP A 391 13.42 -9.82 -15.54
N TYR A 392 12.60 -9.76 -14.49
CA TYR A 392 11.26 -10.33 -14.51
C TYR A 392 10.41 -9.72 -15.64
N PHE A 393 10.41 -8.39 -15.84
CA PHE A 393 9.69 -7.74 -16.94
C PHE A 393 10.22 -8.18 -18.29
N THR A 394 11.53 -8.09 -18.50
CA THR A 394 12.16 -8.39 -19.80
C THR A 394 12.02 -9.87 -20.19
N LYS A 395 12.12 -10.78 -19.21
CA LYS A 395 11.88 -12.22 -19.39
C LYS A 395 10.47 -12.52 -19.91
N HIS A 396 9.48 -11.67 -19.56
CA HIS A 396 8.11 -11.77 -20.04
C HIS A 396 7.84 -10.89 -21.27
N GLY A 397 8.87 -10.35 -21.92
CA GLY A 397 8.74 -9.50 -23.10
C GLY A 397 8.07 -8.13 -22.82
N GLN A 398 8.11 -7.66 -21.57
CA GLN A 398 7.53 -6.40 -21.16
C GLN A 398 8.60 -5.31 -20.98
N VAL A 399 8.21 -4.06 -21.23
CA VAL A 399 9.09 -2.92 -20.99
C VAL A 399 9.07 -2.50 -19.52
N VAL A 400 10.22 -2.08 -18.98
CA VAL A 400 10.35 -1.70 -17.56
C VAL A 400 9.66 -0.37 -17.22
N TYR A 401 9.30 0.45 -18.21
CA TYR A 401 8.75 1.81 -18.04
C TYR A 401 7.28 1.97 -18.48
N GLU A 402 6.48 0.89 -18.51
CA GLU A 402 5.05 0.96 -18.87
C GLU A 402 4.25 1.84 -17.89
N ASN A 403 4.56 1.77 -16.59
CA ASN A 403 4.03 2.69 -15.60
C ASN A 403 4.58 4.13 -15.88
N PRO A 404 3.83 5.23 -15.69
CA PRO A 404 2.55 5.41 -14.97
C PRO A 404 1.31 5.06 -15.78
N SER A 405 0.25 4.64 -15.07
CA SER A 405 -1.05 4.36 -15.67
C SER A 405 -1.69 5.62 -16.28
N PRO A 406 -2.70 5.46 -17.18
CA PRO A 406 -3.43 6.61 -17.71
C PRO A 406 -4.01 7.54 -16.63
N GLY A 407 -4.52 6.97 -15.52
CA GLY A 407 -5.02 7.75 -14.39
C GLY A 407 -3.94 8.56 -13.67
N ASN A 408 -2.73 8.01 -13.52
CA ASN A 408 -1.61 8.76 -12.95
C ASN A 408 -1.17 9.92 -13.88
N LYS A 409 -1.13 9.68 -15.20
CA LYS A 409 -0.82 10.71 -16.20
C LYS A 409 -1.85 11.84 -16.16
N ALA A 410 -3.15 11.50 -16.15
CA ALA A 410 -4.23 12.50 -15.98
C ALA A 410 -4.12 13.29 -14.66
N GLY A 411 -3.49 12.73 -13.64
CA GLY A 411 -3.20 13.39 -12.35
C GLY A 411 -1.90 14.20 -12.31
N GLY A 412 -1.19 14.39 -13.44
CA GLY A 412 0.00 15.26 -13.55
C GLY A 412 1.35 14.54 -13.53
N ILE A 413 1.38 13.21 -13.35
CA ILE A 413 2.62 12.42 -13.44
C ILE A 413 2.98 12.17 -14.91
N THR A 414 4.27 12.26 -15.28
CA THR A 414 4.70 12.18 -16.70
C THR A 414 5.36 10.85 -17.05
N THR A 415 6.39 10.49 -16.33
CA THR A 415 7.28 9.36 -16.60
C THR A 415 7.34 8.45 -15.39
N LEU A 416 7.97 7.27 -15.53
CA LEU A 416 8.17 6.39 -14.38
C LEU A 416 9.12 7.02 -13.36
N GLU A 417 10.17 7.72 -13.80
CA GLU A 417 11.09 8.45 -12.91
C GLU A 417 10.34 9.51 -12.07
N ASP A 418 9.43 10.27 -12.68
CA ASP A 418 8.59 11.26 -11.96
C ASP A 418 7.73 10.57 -10.90
N LYS A 419 7.13 9.41 -11.24
CA LYS A 419 6.35 8.61 -10.31
C LYS A 419 7.22 8.05 -9.19
N SER A 420 8.32 7.40 -9.53
CA SER A 420 9.20 6.72 -8.59
C SER A 420 9.84 7.68 -7.58
N LEU A 421 10.34 8.82 -8.04
CA LEU A 421 10.89 9.86 -7.16
C LEU A 421 9.84 10.36 -6.14
N GLY A 422 8.57 10.42 -6.53
CA GLY A 422 7.46 10.71 -5.62
C GLY A 422 7.14 9.53 -4.69
N CYS A 423 7.20 8.29 -5.18
CA CYS A 423 6.87 7.09 -4.41
C CYS A 423 7.90 6.78 -3.32
N VAL A 424 9.21 6.89 -3.61
CA VAL A 424 10.27 6.61 -2.63
C VAL A 424 10.33 7.61 -1.49
N GLN A 425 9.64 8.77 -1.59
CA GLN A 425 9.49 9.72 -0.48
C GLN A 425 8.86 9.07 0.76
N LYS A 426 8.03 8.01 0.59
CA LYS A 426 7.47 7.24 1.71
C LYS A 426 8.54 6.66 2.66
N GLY A 427 9.74 6.39 2.15
CA GLY A 427 10.87 5.93 2.95
C GLY A 427 11.64 7.04 3.69
N GLY A 428 11.18 8.30 3.62
CA GLY A 428 11.82 9.44 4.27
C GLY A 428 13.30 9.56 3.93
N LYS A 429 14.10 9.88 4.94
CA LYS A 429 15.57 9.90 4.90
C LYS A 429 16.19 8.71 5.65
N ALA A 430 15.37 7.83 6.23
CA ALA A 430 15.80 6.71 7.05
C ALA A 430 16.80 5.81 6.32
N PRO A 431 17.83 5.30 7.00
CA PRO A 431 18.79 4.36 6.42
C PRO A 431 18.10 3.03 6.07
N VAL A 432 18.50 2.45 4.92
CA VAL A 432 18.04 1.11 4.52
C VAL A 432 18.81 0.07 5.33
N CYS A 433 18.07 -0.66 6.18
CA CYS A 433 18.61 -1.63 7.14
C CYS A 433 18.38 -3.09 6.74
N GLY A 434 17.51 -3.36 5.77
CA GLY A 434 17.21 -4.70 5.29
C GLY A 434 16.63 -4.73 3.88
N VAL A 435 16.79 -5.87 3.23
CA VAL A 435 16.13 -6.23 1.96
C VAL A 435 15.51 -7.60 2.17
N LEU A 436 14.24 -7.74 1.81
CA LEU A 436 13.41 -8.92 1.99
C LEU A 436 12.95 -9.42 0.61
N LYS A 437 12.96 -10.73 0.41
CA LYS A 437 12.33 -11.37 -0.74
C LYS A 437 10.81 -11.44 -0.55
N TYR A 438 10.07 -11.64 -1.64
CA TYR A 438 8.63 -11.87 -1.58
C TYR A 438 8.30 -13.02 -0.64
N GLY A 439 7.42 -12.77 0.33
CA GLY A 439 7.06 -13.71 1.38
C GLY A 439 8.10 -13.86 2.50
N ASP A 440 9.13 -13.03 2.61
CA ASP A 440 10.01 -13.05 3.78
C ASP A 440 9.40 -12.25 4.93
N ARG A 441 9.53 -12.78 6.15
CA ARG A 441 9.13 -12.05 7.37
C ARG A 441 10.20 -11.04 7.79
N ILE A 442 9.74 -9.88 8.26
CA ILE A 442 10.64 -8.85 8.77
C ILE A 442 11.34 -9.31 10.05
N THR A 443 12.66 -9.15 10.10
CA THR A 443 13.49 -9.52 11.25
C THR A 443 14.39 -8.39 11.74
N LYS A 444 14.49 -7.30 10.95
CA LYS A 444 15.37 -6.18 11.27
C LYS A 444 14.58 -4.92 11.56
N LYS A 445 14.99 -4.21 12.60
CA LYS A 445 14.51 -2.85 12.90
C LYS A 445 15.01 -1.85 11.84
N GLY A 446 14.25 -0.75 11.63
CA GLY A 446 14.58 0.27 10.64
C GLY A 446 13.79 0.12 9.34
N LEU A 447 14.23 0.82 8.28
CA LEU A 447 13.63 0.74 6.96
C LEU A 447 14.10 -0.51 6.22
N ASN A 448 13.15 -1.34 5.79
CA ASN A 448 13.37 -2.54 5.01
C ASN A 448 12.73 -2.38 3.63
N LEU A 449 13.42 -2.80 2.57
CA LEU A 449 12.87 -2.91 1.23
C LEU A 449 12.31 -4.33 1.06
N LEU A 450 11.06 -4.44 0.61
CA LEU A 450 10.38 -5.71 0.40
C LEU A 450 10.14 -5.92 -1.10
N GLU A 451 10.58 -7.07 -1.62
CA GLU A 451 10.31 -7.44 -3.01
C GLU A 451 8.80 -7.60 -3.21
N GLY A 452 8.23 -6.88 -4.18
CA GLY A 452 6.82 -6.97 -4.49
C GLY A 452 6.44 -6.13 -5.70
N PRO A 453 5.37 -6.52 -6.43
CA PRO A 453 4.88 -5.78 -7.58
C PRO A 453 4.19 -4.47 -7.17
N GLY A 454 3.88 -3.62 -8.17
CA GLY A 454 3.06 -2.43 -7.96
C GLY A 454 1.56 -2.73 -7.76
N ASN A 455 1.10 -3.99 -7.94
CA ASN A 455 -0.29 -4.37 -7.73
C ASN A 455 -0.69 -4.22 -6.26
N ASP A 456 -1.71 -3.41 -5.99
CA ASP A 456 -2.10 -2.98 -4.64
C ASP A 456 -2.43 -4.14 -3.70
N ILE A 457 -3.29 -5.07 -4.13
CA ILE A 457 -3.73 -6.19 -3.28
C ILE A 457 -2.61 -7.20 -3.05
N VAL A 458 -1.77 -7.47 -4.07
CA VAL A 458 -0.65 -8.41 -3.96
C VAL A 458 0.40 -7.87 -3.00
N SER A 459 0.80 -6.60 -3.14
CA SER A 459 1.81 -5.99 -2.28
C SER A 459 1.34 -5.76 -0.85
N THR A 460 0.04 -5.46 -0.62
CA THR A 460 -0.50 -5.36 0.75
C THR A 460 -0.64 -6.71 1.43
N THR A 461 -0.91 -7.78 0.67
CA THR A 461 -0.89 -9.16 1.17
C THR A 461 0.51 -9.55 1.62
N ASP A 462 1.52 -9.26 0.79
CA ASP A 462 2.92 -9.56 1.12
C ASP A 462 3.41 -8.78 2.34
N MET A 463 3.12 -7.47 2.42
CA MET A 463 3.43 -6.69 3.62
C MET A 463 2.76 -7.25 4.88
N THR A 464 1.51 -7.74 4.76
CA THR A 464 0.84 -8.40 5.87
C THR A 464 1.56 -9.70 6.25
N ALA A 465 1.86 -10.57 5.29
CA ALA A 465 2.59 -11.81 5.51
C ALA A 465 3.98 -11.54 6.12
N ALA A 466 4.67 -10.48 5.65
CA ALA A 466 5.94 -10.04 6.20
C ALA A 466 5.85 -9.51 7.65
N GLY A 467 4.65 -9.27 8.17
CA GLY A 467 4.40 -8.90 9.58
C GLY A 467 4.01 -7.44 9.82
N ALA A 468 3.56 -6.69 8.81
CA ALA A 468 3.06 -5.34 9.02
C ALA A 468 1.82 -5.33 9.92
N HIS A 469 1.88 -4.64 11.06
CA HIS A 469 0.75 -4.48 11.96
C HIS A 469 -0.33 -3.55 11.41
N ILE A 470 0.10 -2.50 10.70
CA ILE A 470 -0.71 -1.46 10.08
C ILE A 470 -0.07 -1.10 8.74
N ILE A 471 -0.90 -0.80 7.73
CA ILE A 471 -0.43 -0.28 6.45
C ILE A 471 -0.86 1.18 6.29
N LEU A 472 0.09 2.05 5.97
CA LEU A 472 -0.15 3.43 5.55
C LEU A 472 -0.29 3.45 4.03
N PHE A 473 -1.49 3.74 3.55
CA PHE A 473 -1.83 3.67 2.13
C PHE A 473 -2.14 5.06 1.57
N THR A 474 -1.21 5.64 0.85
CA THR A 474 -1.38 6.97 0.23
C THR A 474 -2.12 6.87 -1.10
N THR A 475 -2.97 7.86 -1.40
CA THR A 475 -3.75 7.89 -2.65
C THR A 475 -4.12 9.30 -3.07
N GLY A 476 -4.02 9.58 -4.37
CA GLY A 476 -4.45 10.86 -4.96
C GLY A 476 -5.83 10.77 -5.62
N ARG A 477 -6.29 9.55 -5.94
CA ARG A 477 -7.57 9.34 -6.65
C ARG A 477 -8.58 8.53 -5.83
N GLY A 478 -8.12 7.89 -4.75
CA GLY A 478 -8.93 7.06 -3.87
C GLY A 478 -9.07 5.62 -4.35
N THR A 479 -9.07 4.70 -3.40
CA THR A 479 -9.38 3.29 -3.59
C THR A 479 -10.04 2.73 -2.32
N PRO A 480 -11.07 1.87 -2.45
CA PRO A 480 -11.68 1.21 -1.30
C PRO A 480 -10.85 0.04 -0.76
N LEU A 481 -9.90 -0.50 -1.56
CA LEU A 481 -9.09 -1.67 -1.20
C LEU A 481 -8.50 -1.55 0.21
N GLY A 482 -8.53 -2.63 0.98
CA GLY A 482 -7.86 -2.77 2.27
C GLY A 482 -7.20 -4.14 2.42
N ALA A 483 -6.12 -4.17 3.17
CA ALA A 483 -5.37 -5.36 3.54
C ALA A 483 -6.05 -6.13 4.69
N PRO A 484 -5.58 -7.34 5.03
CA PRO A 484 -6.00 -8.05 6.24
C PRO A 484 -5.80 -7.26 7.55
N VAL A 485 -4.83 -6.36 7.57
CA VAL A 485 -4.52 -5.49 8.71
C VAL A 485 -5.14 -4.11 8.54
N PRO A 486 -5.26 -3.29 9.62
CA PRO A 486 -5.70 -1.90 9.52
C PRO A 486 -4.94 -1.17 8.42
N THR A 487 -5.67 -0.57 7.49
CA THR A 487 -5.12 0.12 6.32
C THR A 487 -5.55 1.58 6.36
N ILE A 488 -4.69 2.43 6.91
CA ILE A 488 -4.94 3.87 7.06
C ILE A 488 -4.78 4.55 5.70
N LYS A 489 -5.88 5.03 5.12
CA LYS A 489 -5.91 5.72 3.82
C LYS A 489 -5.59 7.20 3.99
N ILE A 490 -4.56 7.66 3.27
CA ILE A 490 -4.03 9.03 3.37
C ILE A 490 -4.19 9.72 2.02
N ALA A 491 -5.06 10.73 1.96
CA ALA A 491 -5.30 11.50 0.73
C ALA A 491 -4.16 12.49 0.47
N THR A 492 -3.81 12.67 -0.80
CA THR A 492 -2.81 13.66 -1.26
C THR A 492 -3.39 15.05 -1.40
N ASN A 493 -4.72 15.17 -1.47
CA ASN A 493 -5.44 16.41 -1.74
C ASN A 493 -6.77 16.45 -0.97
N HIS A 494 -7.19 17.66 -0.60
CA HIS A 494 -8.42 17.87 0.16
C HIS A 494 -9.69 17.45 -0.57
N PRO A 495 -9.87 17.76 -1.87
CA PRO A 495 -11.09 17.35 -2.59
C PRO A 495 -11.34 15.84 -2.56
N LEU A 496 -10.28 15.02 -2.56
CA LEU A 496 -10.42 13.58 -2.38
C LEU A 496 -10.84 13.22 -0.95
N ALA A 497 -10.19 13.82 0.06
CA ALA A 497 -10.49 13.56 1.45
C ALA A 497 -11.96 13.89 1.79
N GLU A 498 -12.47 15.01 1.31
CA GLU A 498 -13.86 15.43 1.48
C GLU A 498 -14.82 14.52 0.73
N LYS A 499 -14.63 14.35 -0.59
CA LYS A 499 -15.52 13.57 -1.45
C LYS A 499 -15.59 12.10 -1.06
N LYS A 500 -14.51 11.53 -0.54
CA LYS A 500 -14.36 10.11 -0.17
C LYS A 500 -14.10 9.92 1.33
N SER A 501 -14.72 10.73 2.16
CA SER A 501 -14.61 10.66 3.63
C SER A 501 -14.93 9.28 4.22
N GLY A 502 -15.75 8.45 3.55
CA GLY A 502 -15.99 7.06 3.90
C GLY A 502 -14.82 6.10 3.58
N TRP A 503 -13.83 6.51 2.79
CA TRP A 503 -12.64 5.71 2.43
C TRP A 503 -11.36 6.25 3.04
N ILE A 504 -11.28 7.58 3.26
CA ILE A 504 -10.07 8.28 3.67
C ILE A 504 -10.06 8.48 5.19
N ASP A 505 -8.93 8.18 5.81
CA ASP A 505 -8.70 8.32 7.24
C ASP A 505 -7.98 9.62 7.59
N PHE A 506 -7.14 10.13 6.67
CA PHE A 506 -6.30 11.30 6.90
C PHE A 506 -6.08 12.13 5.63
N ASP A 507 -6.16 13.46 5.76
CA ASP A 507 -5.86 14.42 4.69
C ASP A 507 -4.45 14.98 4.87
N ALA A 508 -3.51 14.54 4.00
CA ALA A 508 -2.14 15.02 4.05
C ALA A 508 -1.93 16.38 3.40
N SER A 509 -2.91 16.88 2.62
CA SER A 509 -2.78 18.20 1.97
C SER A 509 -2.73 19.34 2.99
N GLN A 510 -3.15 19.12 4.23
CA GLN A 510 -3.01 20.08 5.33
C GLN A 510 -1.57 20.56 5.55
N MET A 511 -0.57 19.75 5.15
CA MET A 511 0.84 20.16 5.26
C MET A 511 1.23 21.30 4.30
N LEU A 512 0.35 21.69 3.37
CA LEU A 512 0.57 22.84 2.48
C LEU A 512 0.27 24.19 3.15
N ASP A 513 -0.59 24.16 4.20
CA ASP A 513 -1.09 25.36 4.89
C ASP A 513 -0.75 25.39 6.38
N ARG A 514 -0.45 24.23 6.99
CA ARG A 514 -0.12 24.08 8.40
C ARG A 514 1.36 23.75 8.58
N ASP A 515 1.84 23.90 9.80
CA ASP A 515 3.14 23.36 10.21
C ASP A 515 3.23 21.86 9.93
N VAL A 516 4.22 21.46 9.15
CA VAL A 516 4.39 20.09 8.66
C VAL A 516 4.67 19.12 9.80
N ASP A 517 5.39 19.56 10.84
CA ASP A 517 5.69 18.72 12.01
C ASP A 517 4.43 18.47 12.85
N GLY A 518 3.56 19.49 13.00
CA GLY A 518 2.25 19.30 13.63
C GLY A 518 1.34 18.33 12.85
N VAL A 519 1.34 18.37 11.51
CA VAL A 519 0.57 17.42 10.69
C VAL A 519 1.13 15.99 10.79
N ARG A 520 2.47 15.85 10.85
CA ARG A 520 3.13 14.56 11.14
C ARG A 520 2.68 13.99 12.49
N ASP A 521 2.66 14.81 13.53
CA ASP A 521 2.30 14.39 14.88
C ASP A 521 0.83 14.00 14.98
N ASP A 522 -0.07 14.68 14.26
CA ASP A 522 -1.47 14.28 14.10
C ASP A 522 -1.60 12.90 13.44
N LEU A 523 -0.80 12.59 12.42
CA LEU A 523 -0.79 11.27 11.78
C LEU A 523 -0.21 10.19 12.71
N ILE A 524 0.87 10.49 13.43
CA ILE A 524 1.42 9.59 14.46
C ILE A 524 0.37 9.29 15.54
N LYS A 525 -0.36 10.32 15.98
CA LYS A 525 -1.46 10.15 16.96
C LYS A 525 -2.56 9.24 16.40
N LEU A 526 -2.96 9.41 15.13
CA LEU A 526 -3.95 8.53 14.49
C LEU A 526 -3.44 7.08 14.46
N ILE A 527 -2.17 6.84 14.10
CA ILE A 527 -1.56 5.51 14.10
C ILE A 527 -1.62 4.89 15.51
N CYS A 528 -1.27 5.66 16.55
CA CYS A 528 -1.36 5.21 17.95
C CYS A 528 -2.80 4.89 18.37
N ASP A 529 -3.78 5.72 17.98
CA ASP A 529 -5.20 5.50 18.27
C ASP A 529 -5.73 4.23 17.59
N VAL A 530 -5.34 3.98 16.31
CA VAL A 530 -5.69 2.77 15.55
C VAL A 530 -5.01 1.54 16.17
N ALA A 531 -3.71 1.62 16.48
CA ALA A 531 -2.98 0.53 17.13
C ALA A 531 -3.59 0.13 18.46
N SER A 532 -4.03 1.12 19.23
CA SER A 532 -4.63 0.93 20.58
C SER A 532 -6.11 0.52 20.56
N GLY A 533 -6.74 0.38 19.40
CA GLY A 533 -8.16 0.04 19.28
C GLY A 533 -9.12 1.15 19.61
N LYS A 534 -8.64 2.39 19.84
CA LYS A 534 -9.46 3.58 20.10
C LYS A 534 -10.18 4.07 18.84
N LYS A 535 -9.59 3.78 17.67
CA LYS A 535 -10.15 4.08 16.35
C LYS A 535 -10.03 2.86 15.44
N SER A 536 -11.01 2.71 14.55
CA SER A 536 -10.95 1.78 13.44
C SER A 536 -10.51 2.53 12.18
N ALA A 537 -9.67 1.92 11.35
CA ALA A 537 -9.43 2.42 10.00
C ALA A 537 -10.67 2.22 9.12
N ARG A 538 -10.85 3.04 8.09
CA ARG A 538 -12.02 2.98 7.20
C ARG A 538 -12.17 1.61 6.50
N ASN A 539 -11.07 0.96 6.17
CA ASN A 539 -11.13 -0.39 5.59
C ASN A 539 -11.77 -1.40 6.56
N GLU A 540 -11.52 -1.27 7.85
CA GLU A 540 -12.12 -2.14 8.89
C GLU A 540 -13.61 -1.86 9.05
N ILE A 541 -14.00 -0.57 9.14
CA ILE A 541 -15.40 -0.14 9.27
C ILE A 541 -16.24 -0.64 8.09
N ASN A 542 -15.68 -0.58 6.88
CA ASN A 542 -16.37 -0.98 5.65
C ASN A 542 -16.23 -2.48 5.33
N GLY A 543 -15.44 -3.24 6.07
CA GLY A 543 -15.16 -4.64 5.79
C GLY A 543 -14.32 -4.86 4.50
N TYR A 544 -13.59 -3.85 4.04
CA TYR A 544 -12.74 -3.92 2.87
C TYR A 544 -11.41 -4.59 3.23
N ARG A 545 -11.39 -5.92 3.17
CA ARG A 545 -10.22 -6.74 3.50
C ARG A 545 -10.09 -7.88 2.51
N GLU A 546 -9.01 -7.88 1.76
CA GLU A 546 -8.79 -8.83 0.67
C GLU A 546 -7.34 -9.29 0.65
N ILE A 547 -7.10 -10.47 0.04
CA ILE A 547 -5.76 -10.96 -0.27
C ILE A 547 -5.65 -11.38 -1.73
N ALA A 548 -4.46 -11.22 -2.30
CA ALA A 548 -4.03 -11.88 -3.52
C ALA A 548 -2.54 -12.20 -3.43
N ILE A 549 -2.14 -13.32 -4.03
CA ILE A 549 -0.77 -13.81 -3.97
C ILE A 549 -0.14 -13.66 -5.36
N PHE A 550 1.10 -13.19 -5.41
CA PHE A 550 1.84 -13.02 -6.66
C PHE A 550 1.97 -14.34 -7.42
N LYS A 551 1.74 -14.30 -8.72
CA LYS A 551 1.82 -15.45 -9.62
C LYS A 551 2.69 -15.14 -10.82
N ASN A 552 3.57 -16.06 -11.15
CA ASN A 552 4.53 -15.96 -12.22
C ASN A 552 4.57 -17.21 -13.12
N GLY A 553 3.90 -18.28 -12.71
CA GLY A 553 4.00 -19.59 -13.33
C GLY A 553 2.76 -20.03 -14.12
N VAL A 554 2.82 -21.28 -14.55
CA VAL A 554 1.75 -21.95 -15.30
C VAL A 554 0.73 -22.53 -14.31
N THR A 555 -0.55 -22.38 -14.65
CA THR A 555 -1.64 -23.08 -13.97
C THR A 555 -1.99 -24.35 -14.76
N LEU A 556 -2.13 -25.51 -14.09
CA LEU A 556 -2.51 -26.81 -14.66
C LEU A 556 -4.00 -26.82 -15.08
#